data_d8dfd8c401816a434d86e6dd55626c3d
#
_entry.id   d8dfd8c401816a434d86e6dd55626c3d
#
_cell.length_a   1.000
_cell.length_b   1.000
_cell.length_c   1.000
_cell.angle_alpha   90.00
_cell.angle_beta   90.00
_cell.angle_gamma   90.00
#
_symmetry.space_group_name_H-M   'P 1'
#
loop_
_entity.id
_entity.type
_entity.pdbx_description
1 polymer ?
#
loop_
_entity_poly.entity_id
_entity_poly.type
_entity_poly.pdbx_seq_one_letter_code
_entity_poly.pdbx_strand_id
1 'polypeptide(L)'
;KIKGTEIVDTFAEAFEMVCAKVIITAKTDDLAIAAANSMTGFATSVIGCKCEAAIDEKLSKTKTPDNRPGYSVLIFALDEAGLIKRLVERIGQCVMTCPSTSCFSGFDGDKLLNIGGALRYFGDGHQISKSIDGKRFWRIPVMQGEFLIEEKFGMKYSVGGGNFYILGNSSDSCLNAALKSNKAIDKIPNVIMPFPHGVVRSGSKVGAKKYKKLVASTNENYCPTLKGVVNS
;
A
#
# COMPACT_ATOMS: atom_id res chain seq x y z
N LYS A 1 -6.51 -30.97 9.65
CA LYS A 1 -6.60 -30.14 10.88
C LYS A 1 -5.21 -29.77 11.36
N ILE A 2 -5.03 -28.52 11.78
CA ILE A 2 -3.79 -28.03 12.40
C ILE A 2 -4.14 -27.54 13.79
N LYS A 3 -3.56 -28.16 14.82
CA LYS A 3 -3.80 -27.81 16.25
C LYS A 3 -5.30 -27.70 16.61
N GLY A 4 -6.11 -28.64 16.09
CA GLY A 4 -7.56 -28.68 16.31
C GLY A 4 -8.39 -27.80 15.37
N THR A 5 -7.80 -26.86 14.65
CA THR A 5 -8.49 -26.02 13.65
C THR A 5 -8.65 -26.81 12.36
N GLU A 6 -9.86 -26.83 11.84
CA GLU A 6 -10.13 -27.39 10.52
C GLU A 6 -9.64 -26.44 9.43
N ILE A 7 -8.89 -26.98 8.48
CA ILE A 7 -8.48 -26.25 7.26
C ILE A 7 -9.26 -26.89 6.12
N VAL A 8 -10.13 -26.10 5.50
CA VAL A 8 -10.88 -26.54 4.32
C VAL A 8 -9.92 -26.57 3.14
N ASP A 9 -9.86 -27.71 2.47
CA ASP A 9 -9.09 -27.86 1.24
C ASP A 9 -9.85 -27.16 0.10
N THR A 10 -9.25 -26.08 -0.39
CA THR A 10 -9.84 -25.22 -1.41
C THR A 10 -8.74 -24.57 -2.25
N PHE A 11 -9.10 -23.81 -3.24
CA PHE A 11 -8.15 -23.07 -4.06
C PHE A 11 -7.94 -21.65 -3.50
N ALA A 12 -6.79 -21.07 -3.83
CA ALA A 12 -6.51 -19.66 -3.64
C ALA A 12 -6.19 -19.02 -4.98
N GLU A 13 -6.66 -17.80 -5.18
CA GLU A 13 -6.30 -16.98 -6.33
C GLU A 13 -5.26 -15.94 -5.94
N ALA A 14 -4.25 -15.83 -6.77
CA ALA A 14 -3.27 -14.78 -6.75
C ALA A 14 -3.05 -14.30 -8.18
N PHE A 15 -2.72 -13.03 -8.37
CA PHE A 15 -2.51 -12.46 -9.69
C PHE A 15 -1.24 -11.60 -9.69
N GLU A 16 -0.65 -11.48 -10.86
CA GLU A 16 0.55 -10.67 -11.05
C GLU A 16 0.24 -9.20 -10.84
N MET A 17 1.14 -8.55 -10.12
CA MET A 17 1.13 -7.11 -9.89
C MET A 17 2.54 -6.55 -10.07
N VAL A 18 2.65 -5.25 -10.02
CA VAL A 18 3.90 -4.51 -9.91
C VAL A 18 3.88 -3.69 -8.64
N CYS A 19 5.03 -3.53 -8.00
CA CYS A 19 5.13 -2.76 -6.76
C CYS A 19 6.31 -1.81 -6.74
N ALA A 20 6.19 -0.78 -5.91
CA ALA A 20 7.29 0.09 -5.52
C ALA A 20 7.32 0.25 -4.00
N LYS A 21 8.52 0.40 -3.45
CA LYS A 21 8.72 0.79 -2.06
C LYS A 21 9.15 2.25 -2.02
N VAL A 22 8.47 3.03 -1.22
CA VAL A 22 8.71 4.45 -1.03
C VAL A 22 9.17 4.69 0.40
N ILE A 23 10.30 5.35 0.58
CA ILE A 23 10.76 5.84 1.89
C ILE A 23 10.34 7.29 2.02
N ILE A 24 9.58 7.59 3.06
CA ILE A 24 9.14 8.94 3.42
C ILE A 24 9.84 9.32 4.70
N THR A 25 10.56 10.44 4.69
CA THR A 25 11.19 11.01 5.87
C THR A 25 10.64 12.38 6.19
N ALA A 26 10.74 12.81 7.44
CA ALA A 26 10.39 14.16 7.85
C ALA A 26 11.24 14.60 9.06
N LYS A 27 11.13 15.89 9.44
CA LYS A 27 11.81 16.45 10.61
C LYS A 27 11.42 15.75 11.92
N THR A 28 10.16 15.31 12.02
CA THR A 28 9.62 14.60 13.17
C THR A 28 8.94 13.30 12.75
N ASP A 29 8.84 12.35 13.70
CA ASP A 29 8.16 11.07 13.50
C ASP A 29 6.67 11.28 13.16
N ASP A 30 6.02 12.24 13.85
CA ASP A 30 4.60 12.54 13.65
C ASP A 30 4.30 13.03 12.22
N LEU A 31 5.18 13.84 11.63
CA LEU A 31 5.02 14.30 10.25
C LEU A 31 5.29 13.17 9.25
N ALA A 32 6.29 12.34 9.52
CA ALA A 32 6.59 11.20 8.66
C ALA A 32 5.45 10.17 8.63
N ILE A 33 4.89 9.82 9.79
CA ILE A 33 3.75 8.89 9.86
C ILE A 33 2.47 9.52 9.29
N ALA A 34 2.24 10.82 9.46
CA ALA A 34 1.09 11.50 8.89
C ALA A 34 1.13 11.46 7.36
N ALA A 35 2.28 11.74 6.75
CA ALA A 35 2.47 11.65 5.31
C ALA A 35 2.30 10.20 4.80
N ALA A 36 2.87 9.22 5.50
CA ALA A 36 2.75 7.81 5.15
C ALA A 36 1.28 7.32 5.23
N ASN A 37 0.55 7.67 6.28
CA ASN A 37 -0.88 7.35 6.41
C ASN A 37 -1.72 8.03 5.32
N SER A 38 -1.44 9.29 5.00
CA SER A 38 -2.13 10.00 3.93
C SER A 38 -1.85 9.32 2.57
N MET A 39 -0.60 8.96 2.29
CA MET A 39 -0.21 8.30 1.05
C MET A 39 -0.86 6.91 0.89
N THR A 40 -1.06 6.17 1.97
CA THR A 40 -1.67 4.84 1.95
C THR A 40 -3.19 4.86 2.05
N GLY A 41 -3.79 6.01 2.36
CA GLY A 41 -5.24 6.18 2.43
C GLY A 41 -5.92 5.90 1.10
N PHE A 42 -7.18 5.36 1.15
CA PHE A 42 -7.98 4.97 -0.02
C PHE A 42 -7.19 4.09 -1.01
N ALA A 43 -6.53 3.05 -0.49
CA ALA A 43 -5.73 2.13 -1.27
C ALA A 43 -5.89 0.68 -0.82
N THR A 44 -7.13 0.27 -0.56
CA THR A 44 -7.45 -1.06 -0.02
C THR A 44 -7.57 -2.14 -1.09
N SER A 45 -7.94 -1.77 -2.32
CA SER A 45 -8.15 -2.73 -3.40
C SER A 45 -7.93 -2.09 -4.77
N VAL A 46 -7.21 -2.76 -5.65
CA VAL A 46 -7.02 -2.32 -7.04
C VAL A 46 -8.34 -2.16 -7.80
N ILE A 47 -9.39 -2.90 -7.44
CA ILE A 47 -10.69 -2.81 -8.10
C ILE A 47 -11.31 -1.42 -7.89
N GLY A 48 -11.42 -0.98 -6.66
CA GLY A 48 -12.02 0.31 -6.31
C GLY A 48 -11.05 1.48 -6.31
N CYS A 49 -9.84 1.26 -5.78
CA CYS A 49 -8.86 2.31 -5.48
C CYS A 49 -7.75 2.42 -6.53
N LYS A 50 -7.69 1.49 -7.48
CA LYS A 50 -6.67 1.38 -8.55
C LYS A 50 -5.26 1.11 -8.05
N CYS A 51 -5.07 0.89 -6.77
CA CYS A 51 -3.83 0.43 -6.14
C CYS A 51 -4.15 -0.16 -4.76
N GLU A 52 -3.18 -0.87 -4.22
CA GLU A 52 -3.15 -1.33 -2.84
C GLU A 52 -1.90 -0.77 -2.18
N ALA A 53 -2.04 -0.17 -1.00
CA ALA A 53 -0.89 0.41 -0.32
C ALA A 53 -1.05 0.31 1.20
N ALA A 54 0.07 0.08 1.88
CA ALA A 54 0.16 0.16 3.33
C ALA A 54 1.58 0.53 3.77
N ILE A 55 1.71 0.95 5.01
CA ILE A 55 3.01 1.13 5.65
C ILE A 55 3.62 -0.25 5.86
N ASP A 56 4.86 -0.42 5.44
CA ASP A 56 5.62 -1.66 5.55
C ASP A 56 6.46 -1.69 6.84
N GLU A 57 7.24 -0.61 7.09
CA GLU A 57 8.13 -0.56 8.23
C GLU A 57 8.33 0.88 8.74
N LYS A 58 8.42 1.04 10.06
CA LYS A 58 9.02 2.24 10.66
C LYS A 58 10.53 2.14 10.58
N LEU A 59 11.18 3.14 9.98
CA LEU A 59 12.62 3.17 9.77
C LEU A 59 13.33 3.97 10.87
N SER A 60 14.40 3.40 11.42
CA SER A 60 15.32 4.18 12.24
C SER A 60 16.06 5.21 11.38
N LYS A 61 16.52 6.29 12.01
CA LYS A 61 17.28 7.35 11.32
C LYS A 61 18.49 6.80 10.55
N THR A 62 19.12 5.76 11.05
CA THR A 62 20.29 5.14 10.40
C THR A 62 19.95 4.32 9.14
N LYS A 63 18.68 4.01 8.94
CA LYS A 63 18.19 3.27 7.77
C LYS A 63 17.59 4.20 6.70
N THR A 64 17.51 5.50 6.95
CA THR A 64 16.98 6.48 6.00
C THR A 64 18.12 7.23 5.30
N PRO A 65 17.94 7.58 4.01
CA PRO A 65 19.00 8.22 3.22
C PRO A 65 19.49 9.57 3.75
N ASP A 66 18.65 10.27 4.51
CA ASP A 66 18.92 11.60 5.05
C ASP A 66 19.02 11.66 6.59
N ASN A 67 19.13 10.50 7.24
CA ASN A 67 19.26 10.36 8.70
C ASN A 67 18.11 11.00 9.51
N ARG A 68 16.91 11.06 8.94
CA ARG A 68 15.70 11.57 9.61
C ARG A 68 14.73 10.44 9.95
N PRO A 69 13.79 10.64 10.88
CA PRO A 69 12.71 9.67 11.10
C PRO A 69 11.95 9.39 9.81
N GLY A 70 11.60 8.14 9.58
CA GLY A 70 10.92 7.78 8.35
C GLY A 70 10.10 6.49 8.42
N TYR A 71 9.33 6.28 7.36
CA TYR A 71 8.53 5.08 7.14
C TYR A 71 8.71 4.61 5.71
N SER A 72 8.74 3.29 5.52
CA SER A 72 8.59 2.70 4.20
C SER A 72 7.11 2.38 3.94
N VAL A 73 6.70 2.63 2.71
CA VAL A 73 5.38 2.33 2.17
C VAL A 73 5.54 1.42 0.98
N LEU A 74 4.77 0.34 0.93
CA LEU A 74 4.62 -0.47 -0.28
C LEU A 74 3.34 -0.06 -1.00
N ILE A 75 3.44 0.08 -2.32
CA ILE A 75 2.31 0.37 -3.20
C ILE A 75 2.33 -0.60 -4.37
N PHE A 76 1.18 -1.19 -4.66
CA PHE A 76 0.96 -2.20 -5.68
C PHE A 76 -0.07 -1.71 -6.69
N ALA A 77 0.13 -2.03 -7.97
CA ALA A 77 -0.82 -1.79 -9.04
C ALA A 77 -0.82 -2.96 -10.03
N LEU A 78 -1.84 -3.03 -10.89
CA LEU A 78 -1.95 -4.10 -11.87
C LEU A 78 -0.90 -4.01 -12.99
N ASP A 79 -0.43 -2.81 -13.28
CA ASP A 79 0.54 -2.56 -14.33
C ASP A 79 1.43 -1.34 -14.00
N GLU A 80 2.49 -1.18 -14.78
CA GLU A 80 3.47 -0.11 -14.64
C GLU A 80 2.85 1.28 -14.78
N ALA A 81 1.98 1.48 -15.77
CA ALA A 81 1.36 2.78 -16.03
C ALA A 81 0.46 3.21 -14.86
N GLY A 82 -0.30 2.26 -14.31
CA GLY A 82 -1.08 2.44 -13.11
C GLY A 82 -0.22 2.77 -11.90
N LEU A 83 0.90 2.05 -11.72
CA LEU A 83 1.83 2.29 -10.61
C LEU A 83 2.45 3.69 -10.70
N ILE A 84 2.96 4.08 -11.87
CA ILE A 84 3.52 5.44 -12.09
C ILE A 84 2.49 6.50 -11.73
N LYS A 85 1.27 6.38 -12.26
CA LYS A 85 0.19 7.32 -11.99
C LYS A 85 -0.09 7.46 -10.50
N ARG A 86 -0.23 6.33 -9.79
CA ARG A 86 -0.53 6.35 -8.35
C ARG A 86 0.64 6.90 -7.53
N LEU A 87 1.88 6.59 -7.89
CA LEU A 87 3.06 7.15 -7.22
C LEU A 87 3.13 8.67 -7.38
N VAL A 88 3.00 9.19 -8.60
CA VAL A 88 3.04 10.63 -8.86
C VAL A 88 1.93 11.37 -8.10
N GLU A 89 0.69 10.87 -8.19
CA GLU A 89 -0.45 11.49 -7.50
C GLU A 89 -0.27 11.48 -5.98
N ARG A 90 0.07 10.34 -5.40
CA ARG A 90 0.17 10.17 -3.95
C ARG A 90 1.38 10.87 -3.35
N ILE A 91 2.54 10.78 -3.98
CA ILE A 91 3.73 11.51 -3.53
C ILE A 91 3.47 13.02 -3.65
N GLY A 92 2.93 13.47 -4.78
CA GLY A 92 2.63 14.88 -5.00
C GLY A 92 1.60 15.45 -4.02
N GLN A 93 0.51 14.71 -3.78
CA GLN A 93 -0.61 15.23 -2.99
C GLN A 93 -0.54 14.90 -1.49
N CYS A 94 0.18 13.87 -1.08
CA CYS A 94 0.19 13.43 0.31
C CYS A 94 1.57 13.60 0.98
N VAL A 95 2.66 13.50 0.22
CA VAL A 95 4.02 13.60 0.78
C VAL A 95 4.58 15.00 0.60
N MET A 96 4.62 15.52 -0.64
CA MET A 96 5.17 16.85 -0.92
C MET A 96 4.39 17.98 -0.22
N THR A 97 3.11 17.78 0.04
CA THR A 97 2.26 18.75 0.76
C THR A 97 2.46 18.71 2.28
N CYS A 98 3.04 17.64 2.82
CA CYS A 98 3.30 17.53 4.24
C CYS A 98 4.60 18.26 4.61
N PRO A 99 4.63 19.10 5.65
CA PRO A 99 5.80 19.89 6.00
C PRO A 99 7.05 19.05 6.25
N SER A 100 8.19 19.55 5.78
CA SER A 100 9.54 18.98 6.01
C SER A 100 9.81 17.59 5.44
N THR A 101 8.91 17.02 4.64
CA THR A 101 9.10 15.67 4.10
C THR A 101 10.15 15.61 3.00
N SER A 102 10.72 14.42 2.82
CA SER A 102 11.48 14.01 1.62
C SER A 102 11.08 12.60 1.22
N CYS A 103 11.38 12.24 -0.03
CA CYS A 103 10.90 11.00 -0.61
C CYS A 103 12.01 10.28 -1.41
N PHE A 104 12.21 9.00 -1.15
CA PHE A 104 13.27 8.19 -1.75
C PHE A 104 12.74 6.84 -2.20
N SER A 105 13.45 6.22 -3.15
CA SER A 105 13.21 4.82 -3.52
C SER A 105 13.62 3.89 -2.37
N GLY A 106 12.77 2.93 -2.04
CA GLY A 106 13.01 1.99 -0.93
C GLY A 106 13.73 0.71 -1.36
N PHE A 107 13.90 0.48 -2.65
CA PHE A 107 14.70 -0.62 -3.18
C PHE A 107 15.14 -0.36 -4.62
N ASP A 108 16.19 -1.03 -5.04
CA ASP A 108 16.53 -1.16 -6.45
C ASP A 108 15.54 -2.14 -7.09
N GLY A 109 14.98 -1.76 -8.23
CA GLY A 109 13.95 -2.55 -8.90
C GLY A 109 14.47 -3.31 -10.12
N ASP A 110 13.62 -4.17 -10.65
CA ASP A 110 13.82 -4.80 -11.96
C ASP A 110 13.73 -3.74 -13.09
N LYS A 111 13.02 -2.66 -12.81
CA LYS A 111 12.87 -1.49 -13.65
C LYS A 111 12.87 -0.20 -12.81
N LEU A 112 13.33 0.90 -13.41
CA LEU A 112 13.34 2.21 -12.77
C LEU A 112 12.26 3.12 -13.36
N LEU A 113 11.38 3.63 -12.50
CA LEU A 113 10.28 4.53 -12.85
C LEU A 113 10.68 5.98 -12.59
N ASN A 114 10.44 6.86 -13.56
CA ASN A 114 10.79 8.28 -13.47
C ASN A 114 9.74 9.07 -12.67
N ILE A 115 9.73 8.96 -11.36
CA ILE A 115 8.72 9.58 -10.48
C ILE A 115 9.14 10.99 -10.06
N GLY A 116 10.30 11.16 -9.45
CA GLY A 116 10.82 12.49 -9.07
C GLY A 116 11.08 13.36 -10.29
N GLY A 117 11.51 12.74 -11.40
CA GLY A 117 11.64 13.43 -12.67
C GLY A 117 10.32 13.92 -13.25
N ALA A 118 9.19 13.30 -12.94
CA ALA A 118 7.86 13.80 -13.30
C ALA A 118 7.42 14.92 -12.34
N LEU A 119 7.61 14.73 -11.04
CA LEU A 119 7.19 15.71 -10.01
C LEU A 119 8.02 17.00 -10.02
N ARG A 120 9.25 16.98 -10.54
CA ARG A 120 10.12 18.17 -10.58
C ARG A 120 9.48 19.38 -11.26
N TYR A 121 8.58 19.16 -12.21
CA TYR A 121 7.91 20.23 -12.96
C TYR A 121 7.04 21.12 -12.09
N PHE A 122 6.66 20.67 -10.88
CA PHE A 122 6.01 21.51 -9.90
C PHE A 122 6.86 22.75 -9.52
N GLY A 123 8.19 22.67 -9.65
CA GLY A 123 9.10 23.78 -9.38
C GLY A 123 9.11 24.88 -10.45
N ASP A 124 8.37 24.72 -11.55
CA ASP A 124 8.18 25.72 -12.61
C ASP A 124 9.49 26.38 -13.12
N GLY A 125 10.51 25.55 -13.31
CA GLY A 125 11.85 25.96 -13.76
C GLY A 125 12.83 26.33 -12.62
N HIS A 126 12.37 26.45 -11.39
CA HIS A 126 13.21 26.78 -10.23
C HIS A 126 13.74 25.53 -9.50
N GLN A 127 13.34 24.33 -9.90
CA GLN A 127 13.87 23.09 -9.36
C GLN A 127 15.34 22.92 -9.79
N ILE A 128 16.15 22.40 -8.89
CA ILE A 128 17.55 22.06 -9.15
C ILE A 128 17.79 20.57 -8.88
N SER A 129 18.79 19.99 -9.53
CA SER A 129 19.17 18.60 -9.30
C SER A 129 20.62 18.45 -8.84
N LYS A 130 20.87 17.39 -8.10
CA LYS A 130 22.21 16.93 -7.72
C LYS A 130 22.31 15.43 -7.89
N SER A 131 23.44 14.95 -8.39
CA SER A 131 23.78 13.51 -8.41
C SER A 131 24.67 13.20 -7.21
N ILE A 132 24.29 12.16 -6.47
CA ILE A 132 25.04 11.63 -5.31
C ILE A 132 25.06 10.11 -5.47
N ASP A 133 26.25 9.51 -5.45
CA ASP A 133 26.46 8.06 -5.57
C ASP A 133 25.72 7.42 -6.77
N GLY A 134 25.74 8.11 -7.92
CA GLY A 134 25.09 7.65 -9.15
C GLY A 134 23.57 7.85 -9.20
N LYS A 135 22.94 8.30 -8.13
CA LYS A 135 21.53 8.63 -8.06
C LYS A 135 21.29 10.14 -8.21
N ARG A 136 20.27 10.51 -8.98
CA ARG A 136 19.86 11.91 -9.13
C ARG A 136 18.73 12.23 -8.15
N PHE A 137 18.85 13.37 -7.50
CA PHE A 137 17.86 13.94 -6.59
C PHE A 137 17.39 15.30 -7.12
N TRP A 138 16.11 15.58 -6.97
CA TRP A 138 15.51 16.87 -7.27
C TRP A 138 15.18 17.60 -5.98
N ARG A 139 15.57 18.87 -5.93
CA ARG A 139 15.14 19.83 -4.91
C ARG A 139 14.10 20.72 -5.55
N ILE A 140 12.87 20.57 -5.13
CA ILE A 140 11.71 21.28 -5.66
C ILE A 140 11.35 22.36 -4.65
N PRO A 141 11.38 23.66 -5.02
CA PRO A 141 11.02 24.72 -4.10
C PRO A 141 9.54 24.63 -3.75
N VAL A 142 9.26 24.75 -2.45
CA VAL A 142 7.94 24.78 -1.86
C VAL A 142 7.89 25.91 -0.82
N MET A 143 6.70 26.37 -0.41
CA MET A 143 6.58 27.52 0.50
C MET A 143 7.32 27.35 1.84
N GLN A 144 7.47 26.12 2.32
CA GLN A 144 8.20 25.82 3.58
C GLN A 144 9.71 25.56 3.34
N GLY A 145 10.22 25.75 2.14
CA GLY A 145 11.62 25.50 1.79
C GLY A 145 11.75 24.65 0.54
N GLU A 146 12.18 23.41 0.67
CA GLU A 146 12.41 22.53 -0.46
C GLU A 146 11.90 21.11 -0.18
N PHE A 147 11.28 20.50 -1.18
CA PHE A 147 10.97 19.07 -1.20
C PHE A 147 12.09 18.33 -1.92
N LEU A 148 12.77 17.44 -1.21
CA LEU A 148 13.79 16.56 -1.78
C LEU A 148 13.18 15.24 -2.22
N ILE A 149 13.41 14.86 -3.47
CA ILE A 149 12.93 13.59 -4.01
C ILE A 149 13.99 12.92 -4.90
N GLU A 150 14.17 11.61 -4.76
CA GLU A 150 14.96 10.80 -5.69
C GLU A 150 14.28 10.79 -7.07
N GLU A 151 15.06 10.87 -8.16
CA GLU A 151 14.50 10.96 -9.52
C GLU A 151 13.76 9.69 -9.93
N LYS A 152 14.37 8.53 -9.66
CA LYS A 152 13.88 7.24 -10.14
C LYS A 152 13.57 6.32 -8.97
N PHE A 153 12.43 5.64 -9.07
CA PHE A 153 11.98 4.66 -8.08
C PHE A 153 12.04 3.26 -8.66
N GLY A 154 12.54 2.30 -7.91
CA GLY A 154 12.55 0.90 -8.30
C GLY A 154 11.14 0.33 -8.37
N MET A 155 10.89 -0.46 -9.41
CA MET A 155 9.69 -1.29 -9.57
C MET A 155 10.08 -2.75 -9.55
N LYS A 156 9.30 -3.59 -8.90
CA LYS A 156 9.45 -5.05 -8.91
C LYS A 156 8.15 -5.72 -9.34
N TYR A 157 8.28 -6.86 -9.98
CA TYR A 157 7.17 -7.78 -10.15
C TYR A 157 6.77 -8.36 -8.80
N SER A 158 5.49 -8.51 -8.59
CA SER A 158 4.91 -8.87 -7.30
C SER A 158 3.63 -9.67 -7.48
N VAL A 159 3.05 -10.11 -6.38
CA VAL A 159 1.82 -10.88 -6.34
C VAL A 159 0.81 -10.16 -5.47
N GLY A 160 -0.41 -10.06 -5.95
CA GLY A 160 -1.56 -9.57 -5.21
C GLY A 160 -2.63 -10.63 -5.06
N GLY A 161 -3.63 -10.35 -4.21
CA GLY A 161 -4.68 -11.29 -3.86
C GLY A 161 -4.32 -12.12 -2.63
N GLY A 162 -5.08 -13.18 -2.40
CA GLY A 162 -4.89 -14.04 -1.23
C GLY A 162 -5.66 -13.54 -0.01
N ASN A 163 -6.92 -13.92 0.04
CA ASN A 163 -7.75 -13.79 1.24
C ASN A 163 -8.04 -15.17 1.80
N PHE A 164 -8.17 -15.28 3.10
CA PHE A 164 -8.69 -16.49 3.72
C PHE A 164 -9.85 -16.13 4.66
N TYR A 165 -10.81 -17.04 4.74
CA TYR A 165 -11.95 -16.90 5.62
C TYR A 165 -11.66 -17.54 6.96
N ILE A 166 -12.03 -16.85 8.03
CA ILE A 166 -12.00 -17.39 9.39
C ILE A 166 -13.43 -17.59 9.83
N LEU A 167 -13.80 -18.83 10.05
CA LEU A 167 -15.11 -19.25 10.56
C LEU A 167 -14.97 -19.63 12.03
N GLY A 168 -15.94 -19.24 12.84
CA GLY A 168 -15.96 -19.51 14.29
C GLY A 168 -17.35 -19.41 14.88
N ASN A 169 -17.48 -19.75 16.14
CA ASN A 169 -18.76 -19.81 16.85
C ASN A 169 -19.34 -18.44 17.19
N SER A 170 -18.54 -17.38 17.11
CA SER A 170 -18.97 -16.02 17.34
C SER A 170 -18.16 -15.01 16.53
N SER A 171 -18.74 -13.84 16.31
CA SER A 171 -18.07 -12.70 15.65
C SER A 171 -16.78 -12.31 16.39
N ASP A 172 -16.80 -12.30 17.71
CA ASP A 172 -15.64 -11.94 18.54
C ASP A 172 -14.51 -12.95 18.42
N SER A 173 -14.83 -14.25 18.38
CA SER A 173 -13.81 -15.28 18.17
C SER A 173 -13.16 -15.18 16.80
N CYS A 174 -13.94 -14.91 15.75
CA CYS A 174 -13.43 -14.69 14.39
C CYS A 174 -12.54 -13.45 14.33
N LEU A 175 -12.99 -12.32 14.90
CA LEU A 175 -12.21 -11.09 14.93
C LEU A 175 -10.89 -11.26 15.70
N ASN A 176 -10.93 -11.88 16.87
CA ASN A 176 -9.72 -12.15 17.66
C ASN A 176 -8.73 -13.04 16.90
N ALA A 177 -9.21 -14.05 16.19
CA ALA A 177 -8.37 -14.91 15.35
C ALA A 177 -7.76 -14.13 14.18
N ALA A 178 -8.54 -13.29 13.50
CA ALA A 178 -8.07 -12.43 12.41
C ALA A 178 -6.97 -11.46 12.89
N LEU A 179 -7.19 -10.78 14.01
CA LEU A 179 -6.20 -9.84 14.57
C LEU A 179 -4.91 -10.53 15.02
N LYS A 180 -4.99 -11.77 15.52
CA LYS A 180 -3.80 -12.58 15.84
C LYS A 180 -3.06 -13.01 14.58
N SER A 181 -3.79 -13.37 13.51
CA SER A 181 -3.20 -13.73 12.22
C SER A 181 -2.47 -12.53 11.61
N ASN A 182 -3.08 -11.36 11.66
CA ASN A 182 -2.46 -10.12 11.14
C ASN A 182 -1.13 -9.81 11.84
N LYS A 183 -1.08 -9.91 13.19
CA LYS A 183 0.17 -9.74 13.95
C LYS A 183 1.27 -10.73 13.55
N ALA A 184 0.93 -11.88 13.01
CA ALA A 184 1.90 -12.82 12.48
C ALA A 184 2.36 -12.44 11.08
N ILE A 185 1.43 -12.00 10.23
CA ILE A 185 1.70 -11.55 8.85
C ILE A 185 2.53 -10.26 8.84
N ASP A 186 2.26 -9.31 9.74
CA ASP A 186 3.00 -8.06 9.89
C ASP A 186 4.52 -8.24 10.11
N LYS A 187 4.93 -9.44 10.51
CA LYS A 187 6.36 -9.78 10.69
C LYS A 187 7.04 -10.27 9.41
N ILE A 188 6.27 -10.49 8.35
CA ILE A 188 6.79 -10.98 7.07
C ILE A 188 7.22 -9.76 6.25
N PRO A 189 8.50 -9.62 5.94
CA PRO A 189 8.99 -8.45 5.20
C PRO A 189 8.41 -8.39 3.79
N ASN A 190 8.14 -7.17 3.32
CA ASN A 190 7.59 -6.89 1.99
C ASN A 190 6.18 -7.47 1.73
N VAL A 191 5.44 -7.77 2.77
CA VAL A 191 4.03 -8.17 2.71
C VAL A 191 3.20 -7.11 3.40
N ILE A 192 2.13 -6.65 2.74
CA ILE A 192 1.17 -5.70 3.32
C ILE A 192 -0.23 -6.27 3.33
N MET A 193 -1.03 -5.77 4.24
CA MET A 193 -2.46 -6.00 4.33
C MET A 193 -3.17 -4.65 4.18
N PRO A 194 -3.62 -4.28 2.96
CA PRO A 194 -4.04 -2.91 2.65
C PRO A 194 -5.39 -2.51 3.26
N PHE A 195 -6.20 -3.47 3.70
CA PHE A 195 -7.47 -3.18 4.37
C PHE A 195 -7.24 -2.71 5.82
N PRO A 196 -8.18 -1.95 6.40
CA PRO A 196 -8.07 -1.50 7.80
C PRO A 196 -7.83 -2.67 8.76
N HIS A 197 -6.75 -2.59 9.53
CA HIS A 197 -6.26 -3.70 10.36
C HIS A 197 -6.08 -5.04 9.61
N GLY A 198 -5.93 -5.02 8.28
CA GLY A 198 -5.79 -6.24 7.48
C GLY A 198 -7.06 -7.12 7.41
N VAL A 199 -8.20 -6.64 7.90
CA VAL A 199 -9.45 -7.41 7.95
C VAL A 199 -10.46 -6.87 6.95
N VAL A 200 -10.95 -7.74 6.08
CA VAL A 200 -12.00 -7.40 5.10
C VAL A 200 -13.36 -7.77 5.66
N ARG A 201 -14.06 -6.81 6.23
CA ARG A 201 -15.42 -7.04 6.78
C ARG A 201 -16.44 -7.37 5.72
N SER A 202 -16.35 -6.74 4.56
CA SER A 202 -17.36 -6.86 3.50
C SER A 202 -17.36 -8.23 2.83
N GLY A 203 -16.21 -8.86 2.62
CA GLY A 203 -16.05 -10.18 2.02
C GLY A 203 -16.85 -10.31 0.72
N SER A 204 -16.41 -9.66 -0.35
CA SER A 204 -17.15 -9.65 -1.62
C SER A 204 -16.87 -10.88 -2.47
N LYS A 205 -17.81 -11.19 -3.36
CA LYS A 205 -17.61 -12.06 -4.52
C LYS A 205 -17.58 -11.26 -5.81
N VAL A 206 -17.03 -11.82 -6.86
CA VAL A 206 -17.01 -11.21 -8.19
C VAL A 206 -18.42 -11.14 -8.79
N GLY A 207 -18.76 -10.00 -9.39
CA GLY A 207 -20.02 -9.77 -10.05
C GLY A 207 -21.22 -9.63 -9.10
N ALA A 208 -22.41 -9.67 -9.66
CA ALA A 208 -23.68 -9.63 -8.93
C ALA A 208 -24.79 -10.36 -9.68
N LYS A 209 -25.70 -11.01 -8.93
CA LYS A 209 -26.85 -11.73 -9.52
C LYS A 209 -27.90 -10.76 -10.05
N LYS A 210 -28.27 -9.77 -9.26
CA LYS A 210 -29.38 -8.82 -9.58
C LYS A 210 -28.88 -7.60 -10.35
N TYR A 211 -27.78 -7.00 -9.92
CA TYR A 211 -27.28 -5.74 -10.48
C TYR A 211 -26.06 -5.99 -11.37
N LYS A 212 -26.30 -6.32 -12.64
CA LYS A 212 -25.30 -6.81 -13.61
C LYS A 212 -24.08 -5.88 -13.82
N LYS A 213 -24.20 -4.58 -13.51
CA LYS A 213 -23.12 -3.60 -13.65
C LYS A 213 -22.13 -3.59 -12.47
N LEU A 214 -22.46 -4.27 -11.37
CA LEU A 214 -21.55 -4.34 -10.22
C LEU A 214 -20.44 -5.34 -10.50
N VAL A 215 -19.20 -4.91 -10.30
CA VAL A 215 -18.00 -5.75 -10.43
C VAL A 215 -17.78 -6.64 -9.22
N ALA A 216 -18.33 -6.28 -8.07
CA ALA A 216 -18.29 -7.04 -6.83
C ALA A 216 -19.56 -6.83 -6.02
N SER A 217 -19.96 -7.85 -5.27
CA SER A 217 -21.16 -7.82 -4.43
C SER A 217 -21.01 -8.69 -3.19
N THR A 218 -22.00 -8.64 -2.30
CA THR A 218 -22.09 -9.45 -1.09
C THR A 218 -21.85 -10.94 -1.40
N ASN A 219 -20.98 -11.56 -0.63
CA ASN A 219 -20.79 -13.00 -0.64
C ASN A 219 -21.82 -13.64 0.30
N GLU A 220 -23.05 -13.80 -0.22
CA GLU A 220 -24.23 -14.16 0.56
C GLU A 220 -24.11 -15.47 1.34
N ASN A 221 -23.32 -16.42 0.84
CA ASN A 221 -23.13 -17.71 1.50
C ASN A 221 -22.41 -17.61 2.86
N TYR A 222 -21.68 -16.51 3.08
CA TYR A 222 -20.92 -16.25 4.31
C TYR A 222 -21.51 -15.10 5.14
N CYS A 223 -22.77 -14.68 4.86
CA CYS A 223 -23.44 -13.63 5.60
C CYS A 223 -24.40 -14.22 6.65
N PRO A 224 -24.07 -14.17 7.95
CA PRO A 224 -24.90 -14.77 9.00
C PRO A 224 -26.36 -14.24 9.01
N THR A 225 -26.57 -12.98 8.60
CA THR A 225 -27.90 -12.37 8.51
C THR A 225 -28.76 -12.92 7.39
N LEU A 226 -28.16 -13.64 6.45
CA LEU A 226 -28.88 -14.28 5.33
C LEU A 226 -29.11 -15.77 5.54
N LYS A 227 -28.68 -16.31 6.69
CA LYS A 227 -28.92 -17.73 7.05
C LYS A 227 -30.42 -18.02 7.00
N GLY A 228 -30.78 -19.06 6.25
CA GLY A 228 -32.19 -19.42 6.02
C GLY A 228 -32.89 -18.70 4.85
N VAL A 229 -32.23 -17.69 4.25
CA VAL A 229 -32.69 -17.02 3.02
C VAL A 229 -31.92 -17.51 1.80
N VAL A 230 -30.67 -17.85 2.00
CA VAL A 230 -29.79 -18.45 0.98
C VAL A 230 -29.26 -19.79 1.46
N ASN A 231 -29.01 -20.71 0.52
CA ASN A 231 -28.31 -21.96 0.84
C ASN A 231 -26.84 -21.63 1.15
N SER A 232 -26.47 -21.77 2.41
CA SER A 232 -25.12 -21.51 2.94
C SER A 232 -24.53 -22.78 3.54
#